data_f199982f38db7facce96642679b92578
#
_entry.id   f199982f38db7facce96642679b92578
#
_cell.length_a   1.000
_cell.length_b   1.000
_cell.length_c   1.000
_cell.angle_alpha   90.00
_cell.angle_beta   90.00
_cell.angle_gamma   90.00
#
_symmetry.space_group_name_H-M   'P 1'
#
loop_
_entity.id
_entity.type
_entity.pdbx_description
1 polymer ?
#
loop_
_entity_poly.entity_id
_entity_poly.type
_entity_poly.pdbx_seq_one_letter_code
_entity_poly.pdbx_strand_id
1 'polypeptide(L)'
;MIATSDLAKEYGARVLFADVSLQLNAGSRYGLVGANGSGKTTFLKVLAGDEEASAGTVTIPKRARVGVLRQDRFLDDAQIILDLAMRGDAVVWSALGEQRRLMEATGEVDAGRLADLEDVIAAHDGYTLEARASEVLEGLAIPTALHRSPLATLSGGFKLRVLLAQVLVGGVDVLLLDEPTNHLDILTIRWLEKFLGGYAGCAVIISHDQRFLDNVTSHTLDVDYGTITLLSGGYSTAMRSSVDLPSPLGPMIATRSPRRTVSDTSVSTRFWP
;
A
#
# COMPACT_ATOMS: atom_id res chain seq x y z
N MET A 1 -9.21 -3.44 7.84
CA MET A 1 -8.44 -4.55 8.43
C MET A 1 -8.02 -5.48 7.31
N ILE A 2 -6.74 -5.84 7.24
CA ILE A 2 -6.19 -6.81 6.29
C ILE A 2 -5.64 -7.96 7.11
N ALA A 3 -5.86 -9.20 6.69
CA ALA A 3 -5.21 -10.37 7.26
C ALA A 3 -4.47 -11.14 6.17
N THR A 4 -3.27 -11.61 6.47
CA THR A 4 -2.52 -12.54 5.63
C THR A 4 -2.34 -13.86 6.38
N SER A 5 -2.40 -14.97 5.67
CA SER A 5 -2.20 -16.33 6.21
C SER A 5 -1.20 -17.06 5.33
N ASP A 6 -0.06 -17.43 5.92
CA ASP A 6 1.04 -18.17 5.29
C ASP A 6 1.43 -17.64 3.90
N LEU A 7 1.38 -16.30 3.79
CA LEU A 7 1.59 -15.60 2.53
C LEU A 7 3.05 -15.76 2.08
N ALA A 8 3.24 -16.15 0.83
CA ALA A 8 4.55 -16.27 0.23
C ALA A 8 4.57 -15.69 -1.18
N LYS A 9 5.72 -15.14 -1.56
CA LYS A 9 5.99 -14.68 -2.91
C LYS A 9 7.40 -15.04 -3.34
N GLU A 10 7.48 -15.68 -4.50
CA GLU A 10 8.74 -16.08 -5.13
C GLU A 10 8.73 -15.78 -6.63
N TYR A 11 9.91 -15.58 -7.18
CA TYR A 11 10.16 -15.46 -8.61
C TYR A 11 11.21 -16.51 -9.01
N GLY A 12 10.75 -17.63 -9.57
CA GLY A 12 11.61 -18.78 -9.86
C GLY A 12 12.25 -19.32 -8.58
N ALA A 13 13.58 -19.33 -8.50
CA ALA A 13 14.29 -19.79 -7.32
C ALA A 13 14.48 -18.72 -6.22
N ARG A 14 14.06 -17.48 -6.46
CA ARG A 14 14.23 -16.39 -5.50
C ARG A 14 12.97 -16.21 -4.66
N VAL A 15 13.04 -16.55 -3.39
CA VAL A 15 12.01 -16.24 -2.40
C VAL A 15 12.18 -14.78 -1.96
N LEU A 16 11.13 -13.98 -2.06
CA LEU A 16 11.09 -12.62 -1.52
C LEU A 16 10.65 -12.62 -0.06
N PHE A 17 9.56 -13.35 0.22
CA PHE A 17 9.06 -13.60 1.57
C PHE A 17 8.22 -14.88 1.59
N ALA A 18 8.19 -15.54 2.75
CA ALA A 18 7.40 -16.74 3.00
C ALA A 18 6.88 -16.75 4.45
N ASP A 19 5.86 -17.56 4.69
CA ASP A 19 5.24 -17.79 6.00
C ASP A 19 4.77 -16.51 6.70
N VAL A 20 4.27 -15.51 5.91
CA VAL A 20 3.86 -14.22 6.42
C VAL A 20 2.38 -14.27 6.84
N SER A 21 2.15 -14.35 8.16
CA SER A 21 0.82 -14.31 8.77
C SER A 21 0.71 -13.07 9.65
N LEU A 22 -0.04 -12.06 9.17
CA LEU A 22 -0.16 -10.73 9.78
C LEU A 22 -1.62 -10.31 9.89
N GLN A 23 -1.89 -9.46 10.88
CA GLN A 23 -3.18 -8.79 11.02
C GLN A 23 -2.95 -7.27 11.11
N LEU A 24 -3.41 -6.55 10.08
CA LEU A 24 -3.29 -5.10 9.99
C LEU A 24 -4.65 -4.47 10.30
N ASN A 25 -4.70 -3.66 11.34
CA ASN A 25 -5.94 -3.15 11.93
C ASN A 25 -6.27 -1.73 11.47
N ALA A 26 -7.55 -1.38 11.47
CA ALA A 26 -8.00 0.00 11.30
C ALA A 26 -7.44 0.88 12.43
N GLY A 27 -7.23 2.17 12.15
CA GLY A 27 -6.61 3.12 13.06
C GLY A 27 -5.09 2.95 13.23
N SER A 28 -4.49 1.93 12.58
CA SER A 28 -3.05 1.69 12.64
C SER A 28 -2.36 2.07 11.34
N ARG A 29 -1.14 2.60 11.46
CA ARG A 29 -0.29 2.98 10.34
C ARG A 29 1.01 2.19 10.42
N TYR A 30 1.25 1.41 9.38
CA TYR A 30 2.35 0.47 9.28
C TYR A 30 3.42 1.01 8.33
N GLY A 31 4.63 1.24 8.82
CA GLY A 31 5.80 1.53 7.98
C GLY A 31 6.40 0.24 7.46
N LEU A 32 6.44 0.04 6.16
CA LEU A 32 7.04 -1.14 5.54
C LEU A 32 8.49 -0.83 5.17
N VAL A 33 9.43 -1.44 5.86
CA VAL A 33 10.87 -1.18 5.77
C VAL A 33 11.66 -2.42 5.37
N GLY A 34 12.91 -2.25 5.01
CA GLY A 34 13.81 -3.33 4.58
C GLY A 34 14.74 -2.88 3.46
N ALA A 35 15.71 -3.70 3.09
CA ALA A 35 16.69 -3.41 2.05
C ALA A 35 16.06 -3.20 0.66
N ASN A 36 16.76 -2.52 -0.25
CA ASN A 36 16.31 -2.41 -1.63
C ASN A 36 16.24 -3.80 -2.28
N GLY A 37 15.12 -4.08 -2.96
CA GLY A 37 14.87 -5.39 -3.56
C GLY A 37 14.46 -6.50 -2.59
N SER A 38 14.16 -6.18 -1.31
CA SER A 38 13.67 -7.15 -0.33
C SER A 38 12.23 -7.62 -0.57
N GLY A 39 11.48 -6.97 -1.47
CA GLY A 39 10.10 -7.35 -1.77
C GLY A 39 9.02 -6.39 -1.24
N LYS A 40 9.37 -5.22 -0.67
CA LYS A 40 8.41 -4.24 -0.13
C LYS A 40 7.29 -3.87 -1.11
N THR A 41 7.67 -3.36 -2.29
CA THR A 41 6.69 -2.99 -3.33
C THR A 41 5.87 -4.19 -3.81
N THR A 42 6.50 -5.38 -3.92
CA THR A 42 5.80 -6.61 -4.27
C THR A 42 4.77 -7.00 -3.20
N PHE A 43 5.13 -6.90 -1.92
CA PHE A 43 4.18 -7.16 -0.83
C PHE A 43 3.01 -6.18 -0.87
N LEU A 44 3.27 -4.90 -1.10
CA LEU A 44 2.20 -3.90 -1.26
C LEU A 44 1.29 -4.23 -2.46
N LYS A 45 1.84 -4.66 -3.61
CA LYS A 45 1.08 -5.09 -4.78
C LYS A 45 0.23 -6.33 -4.51
N VAL A 46 0.76 -7.29 -3.75
CA VAL A 46 0.00 -8.49 -3.32
C VAL A 46 -1.15 -8.09 -2.40
N LEU A 47 -0.94 -7.19 -1.43
CA LEU A 47 -2.02 -6.66 -0.59
C LEU A 47 -3.07 -5.89 -1.41
N ALA A 48 -2.66 -5.20 -2.46
CA ALA A 48 -3.56 -4.47 -3.36
C ALA A 48 -4.37 -5.39 -4.30
N GLY A 49 -3.97 -6.64 -4.44
CA GLY A 49 -4.51 -7.57 -5.43
C GLY A 49 -4.01 -7.31 -6.86
N ASP A 50 -2.97 -6.49 -7.03
CA ASP A 50 -2.34 -6.19 -8.31
C ASP A 50 -1.37 -7.30 -8.74
N GLU A 51 -0.96 -8.14 -7.79
CA GLU A 51 -0.06 -9.27 -8.01
C GLU A 51 -0.49 -10.49 -7.19
N GLU A 52 -0.47 -11.66 -7.81
CA GLU A 52 -0.83 -12.91 -7.14
C GLU A 52 0.28 -13.39 -6.20
N ALA A 53 -0.12 -13.89 -5.04
CA ALA A 53 0.78 -14.60 -4.13
C ALA A 53 1.19 -15.94 -4.73
N SER A 54 2.39 -16.43 -4.40
CA SER A 54 2.83 -17.77 -4.78
C SER A 54 2.21 -18.86 -3.87
N ALA A 55 1.93 -18.48 -2.60
CA ALA A 55 1.21 -19.33 -1.64
C ALA A 55 0.54 -18.45 -0.58
N GLY A 56 -0.38 -19.04 0.18
CA GLY A 56 -1.13 -18.35 1.23
C GLY A 56 -2.27 -17.50 0.70
N THR A 57 -2.82 -16.65 1.57
CA THR A 57 -3.99 -15.82 1.21
C THR A 57 -3.92 -14.43 1.83
N VAL A 58 -4.51 -13.46 1.13
CA VAL A 58 -4.81 -12.12 1.65
C VAL A 58 -6.32 -12.00 1.80
N THR A 59 -6.78 -11.61 2.97
CA THR A 59 -8.19 -11.41 3.26
C THR A 59 -8.44 -9.94 3.61
N ILE A 60 -9.30 -9.29 2.82
CA ILE A 60 -9.81 -7.95 3.05
C ILE A 60 -11.34 -8.03 3.11
N PRO A 61 -12.03 -7.37 4.05
CA PRO A 61 -13.48 -7.36 4.10
C PRO A 61 -14.08 -6.90 2.76
N LYS A 62 -15.09 -7.61 2.26
CA LYS A 62 -15.70 -7.34 0.92
C LYS A 62 -16.18 -5.90 0.72
N ARG A 63 -16.52 -5.20 1.80
CA ARG A 63 -17.01 -3.81 1.76
C ARG A 63 -15.89 -2.78 1.94
N ALA A 64 -14.68 -3.22 2.30
CA ALA A 64 -13.57 -2.30 2.51
C ALA A 64 -13.06 -1.76 1.17
N ARG A 65 -12.92 -0.44 1.10
CA ARG A 65 -12.37 0.27 -0.04
C ARG A 65 -10.85 0.35 0.11
N VAL A 66 -10.13 -0.05 -0.92
CA VAL A 66 -8.65 -0.02 -0.93
C VAL A 66 -8.18 1.07 -1.87
N GLY A 67 -7.44 2.03 -1.35
CA GLY A 67 -6.75 3.07 -2.12
C GLY A 67 -5.28 2.73 -2.28
N VAL A 68 -4.79 2.75 -3.52
CA VAL A 68 -3.41 2.41 -3.84
C VAL A 68 -2.77 3.53 -4.63
N LEU A 69 -1.67 4.08 -4.11
CA LEU A 69 -0.84 5.01 -4.90
C LEU A 69 0.01 4.19 -5.87
N ARG A 70 -0.35 4.24 -7.17
CA ARG A 70 0.41 3.59 -8.25
C ARG A 70 1.20 4.63 -9.00
N GLN A 71 2.50 4.38 -9.17
CA GLN A 71 3.40 5.28 -9.92
C GLN A 71 3.28 5.10 -11.44
N ASP A 72 2.77 3.96 -11.91
CA ASP A 72 2.76 3.56 -13.33
C ASP A 72 1.46 3.91 -14.07
N ARG A 73 0.65 4.83 -13.56
CA ARG A 73 -0.58 5.22 -14.25
C ARG A 73 -0.28 6.15 -15.42
N PHE A 74 -0.67 5.71 -16.62
CA PHE A 74 -0.83 6.60 -17.75
C PHE A 74 -1.96 7.59 -17.46
N LEU A 75 -1.60 8.86 -17.34
CA LEU A 75 -2.57 9.94 -17.13
C LEU A 75 -2.92 10.55 -18.49
N ASP A 76 -4.22 10.72 -18.71
CA ASP A 76 -4.69 11.53 -19.81
C ASP A 76 -4.51 13.00 -19.44
N ASP A 77 -3.63 13.68 -20.15
CA ASP A 77 -3.23 15.07 -19.90
C ASP A 77 -4.37 16.08 -20.12
N ALA A 78 -5.45 15.69 -20.79
CA ALA A 78 -6.65 16.51 -20.97
C ALA A 78 -7.57 16.53 -19.75
N GLN A 79 -7.40 15.63 -18.79
CA GLN A 79 -8.24 15.56 -17.59
C GLN A 79 -8.07 16.81 -16.71
N ILE A 80 -9.18 17.27 -16.16
CA ILE A 80 -9.18 18.37 -15.19
C ILE A 80 -8.63 17.87 -13.85
N ILE A 81 -7.75 18.66 -13.24
CA ILE A 81 -7.05 18.32 -12.00
C ILE A 81 -8.03 17.99 -10.88
N LEU A 82 -9.02 18.85 -10.65
CA LEU A 82 -10.03 18.66 -9.60
C LEU A 82 -10.88 17.42 -9.85
N ASP A 83 -11.33 17.21 -11.09
CA ASP A 83 -12.12 16.03 -11.47
C ASP A 83 -11.34 14.73 -11.22
N LEU A 84 -10.03 14.73 -11.53
CA LEU A 84 -9.18 13.57 -11.29
C LEU A 84 -9.06 13.27 -9.78
N ALA A 85 -8.90 14.28 -8.93
CA ALA A 85 -8.89 14.11 -7.48
C ALA A 85 -10.23 13.59 -6.97
N MET A 86 -11.36 14.15 -7.43
CA MET A 86 -12.72 13.73 -7.05
C MET A 86 -13.04 12.29 -7.44
N ARG A 87 -12.47 11.75 -8.53
CA ARG A 87 -12.61 10.34 -8.93
C ARG A 87 -12.08 9.35 -7.91
N GLY A 88 -11.36 9.81 -6.90
CA GLY A 88 -10.97 8.98 -5.76
C GLY A 88 -12.17 8.39 -5.03
N ASP A 89 -13.24 9.16 -4.86
CA ASP A 89 -14.53 8.65 -4.39
C ASP A 89 -15.38 8.20 -5.58
N ALA A 90 -15.11 6.99 -6.07
CA ALA A 90 -15.73 6.48 -7.29
C ALA A 90 -17.26 6.37 -7.20
N VAL A 91 -17.79 6.12 -6.00
CA VAL A 91 -19.23 5.99 -5.77
C VAL A 91 -19.91 7.34 -5.98
N VAL A 92 -19.45 8.36 -5.27
CA VAL A 92 -19.98 9.72 -5.37
C VAL A 92 -19.73 10.30 -6.76
N TRP A 93 -18.51 10.13 -7.30
CA TRP A 93 -18.19 10.62 -8.64
C TRP A 93 -19.10 10.06 -9.71
N SER A 94 -19.39 8.75 -9.67
CA SER A 94 -20.30 8.10 -10.60
C SER A 94 -21.73 8.63 -10.46
N ALA A 95 -22.22 8.77 -9.22
CA ALA A 95 -23.56 9.27 -8.93
C ALA A 95 -23.74 10.72 -9.41
N LEU A 96 -22.77 11.61 -9.12
CA LEU A 96 -22.79 13.00 -9.61
C LEU A 96 -22.74 13.08 -11.14
N GLY A 97 -21.94 12.22 -11.78
CA GLY A 97 -21.84 12.15 -13.23
C GLY A 97 -23.15 11.66 -13.90
N GLU A 98 -23.84 10.71 -13.29
CA GLU A 98 -25.13 10.21 -13.77
C GLU A 98 -26.22 11.25 -13.55
N GLN A 99 -26.27 11.86 -12.37
CA GLN A 99 -27.22 12.94 -12.04
C GLN A 99 -27.12 14.08 -13.04
N ARG A 100 -25.90 14.55 -13.35
CA ARG A 100 -25.69 15.62 -14.34
C ARG A 100 -26.20 15.22 -15.72
N ARG A 101 -25.91 14.00 -16.18
CA ARG A 101 -26.39 13.50 -17.48
C ARG A 101 -27.91 13.44 -17.56
N LEU A 102 -28.58 13.02 -16.49
CA LEU A 102 -30.04 12.98 -16.42
C LEU A 102 -30.66 14.38 -16.45
N MET A 103 -30.03 15.36 -15.78
CA MET A 103 -30.48 16.76 -15.77
C MET A 103 -30.25 17.46 -17.10
N GLU A 104 -29.21 17.08 -17.87
CA GLU A 104 -28.89 17.66 -19.17
C GLU A 104 -29.67 16.99 -20.32
N ALA A 105 -30.30 15.83 -20.09
CA ALA A 105 -31.05 15.10 -21.11
C ALA A 105 -32.30 15.88 -21.52
N THR A 106 -32.48 16.06 -22.83
CA THR A 106 -33.68 16.66 -23.42
C THR A 106 -34.79 15.60 -23.54
N GLY A 107 -35.50 15.32 -22.44
CA GLY A 107 -36.56 14.33 -22.39
C GLY A 107 -37.23 14.25 -21.04
N GLU A 108 -38.14 13.26 -20.87
CA GLU A 108 -38.73 13.00 -19.57
C GLU A 108 -37.68 12.51 -18.62
N VAL A 109 -37.46 13.26 -17.53
CA VAL A 109 -36.43 12.93 -16.52
C VAL A 109 -37.00 11.86 -15.59
N ASP A 110 -36.28 10.77 -15.40
CA ASP A 110 -36.62 9.74 -14.41
C ASP A 110 -36.40 10.27 -12.99
N ALA A 111 -37.52 10.79 -12.41
CA ALA A 111 -37.52 11.36 -11.06
C ALA A 111 -37.19 10.32 -9.99
N GLY A 112 -37.54 9.03 -10.21
CA GLY A 112 -37.20 7.96 -9.28
C GLY A 112 -35.68 7.70 -9.25
N ARG A 113 -35.06 7.66 -10.43
CA ARG A 113 -33.60 7.49 -10.53
C ARG A 113 -32.84 8.68 -9.95
N LEU A 114 -33.33 9.92 -10.14
CA LEU A 114 -32.74 11.10 -9.51
C LEU A 114 -32.76 11.01 -7.98
N ALA A 115 -33.89 10.60 -7.39
CA ALA A 115 -34.00 10.43 -5.95
C ALA A 115 -33.02 9.38 -5.42
N ASP A 116 -32.89 8.22 -6.09
CA ASP A 116 -31.90 7.19 -5.72
C ASP A 116 -30.48 7.73 -5.73
N LEU A 117 -30.13 8.55 -6.73
CA LEU A 117 -28.80 9.15 -6.84
C LEU A 117 -28.56 10.18 -5.74
N GLU A 118 -29.57 10.99 -5.39
CA GLU A 118 -29.48 11.93 -4.27
C GLU A 118 -29.27 11.22 -2.94
N ASP A 119 -29.95 10.10 -2.70
CA ASP A 119 -29.75 9.27 -1.52
C ASP A 119 -28.29 8.73 -1.44
N VAL A 120 -27.74 8.26 -2.55
CA VAL A 120 -26.35 7.81 -2.62
C VAL A 120 -25.39 8.97 -2.32
N ILE A 121 -25.59 10.13 -2.95
CA ILE A 121 -24.75 11.31 -2.76
C ILE A 121 -24.80 11.77 -1.30
N ALA A 122 -25.98 11.83 -0.69
CA ALA A 122 -26.16 12.22 0.70
C ALA A 122 -25.54 11.21 1.67
N ALA A 123 -25.75 9.92 1.44
CA ALA A 123 -25.20 8.85 2.30
C ALA A 123 -23.66 8.80 2.34
N HIS A 124 -23.00 9.30 1.30
CA HIS A 124 -21.54 9.33 1.16
C HIS A 124 -20.92 10.73 1.31
N ASP A 125 -21.66 11.70 1.90
CA ASP A 125 -21.16 13.08 2.07
C ASP A 125 -20.72 13.72 0.74
N GLY A 126 -21.39 13.36 -0.35
CA GLY A 126 -20.98 13.70 -1.71
C GLY A 126 -21.02 15.19 -2.02
N TYR A 127 -21.88 15.97 -1.34
CA TYR A 127 -21.94 17.42 -1.49
C TYR A 127 -20.65 18.13 -1.02
N THR A 128 -19.86 17.50 -0.17
CA THR A 128 -18.58 18.03 0.30
C THR A 128 -17.38 17.56 -0.55
N LEU A 129 -17.59 16.66 -1.52
CA LEU A 129 -16.51 16.03 -2.28
C LEU A 129 -15.59 17.04 -2.99
N GLU A 130 -16.16 18.07 -3.63
CA GLU A 130 -15.37 19.11 -4.29
C GLU A 130 -14.53 19.91 -3.29
N ALA A 131 -15.10 20.27 -2.13
CA ALA A 131 -14.39 20.99 -1.09
C ALA A 131 -13.25 20.13 -0.50
N ARG A 132 -13.52 18.87 -0.19
CA ARG A 132 -12.49 17.91 0.29
C ARG A 132 -11.38 17.71 -0.73
N ALA A 133 -11.72 17.56 -2.01
CA ALA A 133 -10.74 17.42 -3.07
C ALA A 133 -9.87 18.68 -3.22
N SER A 134 -10.47 19.87 -3.14
CA SER A 134 -9.76 21.15 -3.17
C SER A 134 -8.82 21.29 -1.98
N GLU A 135 -9.26 20.99 -0.76
CA GLU A 135 -8.43 21.04 0.45
C GLU A 135 -7.21 20.09 0.35
N VAL A 136 -7.41 18.88 -0.14
CA VAL A 136 -6.32 17.90 -0.31
C VAL A 136 -5.34 18.38 -1.39
N LEU A 137 -5.83 18.92 -2.52
CA LEU A 137 -4.98 19.46 -3.58
C LEU A 137 -4.13 20.64 -3.08
N GLU A 138 -4.73 21.57 -2.34
CA GLU A 138 -4.02 22.70 -1.72
C GLU A 138 -2.95 22.23 -0.72
N GLY A 139 -3.30 21.23 0.12
CA GLY A 139 -2.38 20.61 1.05
C GLY A 139 -1.18 19.95 0.36
N LEU A 140 -1.38 19.46 -0.86
CA LEU A 140 -0.33 18.93 -1.73
C LEU A 140 0.35 20.00 -2.61
N ALA A 141 0.18 21.27 -2.25
CA ALA A 141 0.75 22.44 -2.90
C ALA A 141 0.33 22.61 -4.37
N ILE A 142 -0.91 22.23 -4.71
CA ILE A 142 -1.53 22.54 -6.01
C ILE A 142 -2.47 23.73 -5.80
N PRO A 143 -2.13 24.92 -6.34
CA PRO A 143 -2.92 26.12 -6.10
C PRO A 143 -4.34 26.02 -6.64
N THR A 144 -5.32 26.58 -5.92
CA THR A 144 -6.75 26.62 -6.31
C THR A 144 -6.96 27.14 -7.73
N ALA A 145 -6.16 28.12 -8.18
CA ALA A 145 -6.24 28.65 -9.54
C ALA A 145 -6.00 27.61 -10.65
N LEU A 146 -5.32 26.49 -10.32
CA LEU A 146 -5.04 25.42 -11.27
C LEU A 146 -6.05 24.27 -11.19
N HIS A 147 -6.91 24.20 -10.18
CA HIS A 147 -7.80 23.05 -9.96
C HIS A 147 -8.70 22.75 -11.17
N ARG A 148 -9.15 23.78 -11.88
CA ARG A 148 -10.00 23.63 -13.08
C ARG A 148 -9.21 23.62 -14.40
N SER A 149 -7.88 23.53 -14.32
CA SER A 149 -6.99 23.43 -15.48
C SER A 149 -6.76 21.98 -15.88
N PRO A 150 -6.40 21.71 -17.15
CA PRO A 150 -5.99 20.39 -17.59
C PRO A 150 -4.70 19.94 -16.89
N LEU A 151 -4.56 18.64 -16.68
CA LEU A 151 -3.39 18.03 -16.05
C LEU A 151 -2.07 18.31 -16.82
N ALA A 152 -2.17 18.56 -18.12
CA ALA A 152 -1.05 18.98 -18.98
C ALA A 152 -0.33 20.25 -18.48
N THR A 153 -1.00 21.10 -17.69
CA THR A 153 -0.40 22.33 -17.13
C THR A 153 0.62 22.04 -16.04
N LEU A 154 0.64 20.82 -15.49
CA LEU A 154 1.49 20.43 -14.39
C LEU A 154 2.74 19.69 -14.86
N SER A 155 3.86 19.85 -14.13
CA SER A 155 5.04 19.00 -14.30
C SER A 155 4.78 17.58 -13.78
N GLY A 156 5.63 16.63 -14.17
CA GLY A 156 5.49 15.22 -13.77
C GLY A 156 5.37 15.03 -12.26
N GLY A 157 6.18 15.73 -11.46
CA GLY A 157 6.10 15.64 -10.01
C GLY A 157 4.77 16.15 -9.44
N PHE A 158 4.22 17.22 -10.00
CA PHE A 158 2.89 17.72 -9.60
C PHE A 158 1.76 16.78 -10.05
N LYS A 159 1.88 16.11 -11.22
CA LYS A 159 0.92 15.08 -11.63
C LYS A 159 0.84 13.93 -10.62
N LEU A 160 1.99 13.51 -10.06
CA LEU A 160 2.02 12.49 -9.00
C LEU A 160 1.33 12.99 -7.72
N ARG A 161 1.43 14.27 -7.38
CA ARG A 161 0.68 14.87 -6.25
C ARG A 161 -0.83 14.80 -6.49
N VAL A 162 -1.32 14.99 -7.74
CA VAL A 162 -2.75 14.83 -8.07
C VAL A 162 -3.20 13.38 -7.92
N LEU A 163 -2.37 12.41 -8.32
CA LEU A 163 -2.68 10.99 -8.07
C LEU A 163 -2.73 10.65 -6.58
N LEU A 164 -1.83 11.22 -5.79
CA LEU A 164 -1.88 11.10 -4.34
C LEU A 164 -3.17 11.73 -3.80
N ALA A 165 -3.55 12.94 -4.26
CA ALA A 165 -4.82 13.57 -3.90
C ALA A 165 -6.01 12.66 -4.20
N GLN A 166 -6.06 12.07 -5.40
CA GLN A 166 -7.12 11.13 -5.79
C GLN A 166 -7.27 9.98 -4.77
N VAL A 167 -6.15 9.40 -4.32
CA VAL A 167 -6.20 8.30 -3.35
C VAL A 167 -6.67 8.78 -1.98
N LEU A 168 -6.19 9.96 -1.52
CA LEU A 168 -6.53 10.52 -0.21
C LEU A 168 -7.99 10.99 -0.11
N VAL A 169 -8.55 11.52 -1.21
CA VAL A 169 -9.95 11.97 -1.29
C VAL A 169 -10.93 10.80 -1.25
N GLY A 170 -10.52 9.62 -1.67
CA GLY A 170 -11.38 8.45 -1.86
C GLY A 170 -12.09 7.93 -0.61
N GLY A 171 -11.77 8.44 0.59
CA GLY A 171 -12.39 7.98 1.85
C GLY A 171 -12.26 6.47 2.03
N VAL A 172 -11.09 5.92 1.71
CA VAL A 172 -10.80 4.49 1.68
C VAL A 172 -10.59 3.93 3.09
N ASP A 173 -10.86 2.64 3.28
CA ASP A 173 -10.66 1.97 4.58
C ASP A 173 -9.22 1.46 4.74
N VAL A 174 -8.58 1.19 3.60
CA VAL A 174 -7.19 0.73 3.51
C VAL A 174 -6.43 1.63 2.55
N LEU A 175 -5.30 2.16 3.00
CA LEU A 175 -4.44 3.05 2.24
C LEU A 175 -3.07 2.39 2.03
N LEU A 176 -2.69 2.15 0.78
CA LEU A 176 -1.41 1.56 0.39
C LEU A 176 -0.59 2.59 -0.37
N LEU A 177 0.50 3.06 0.24
CA LEU A 177 1.34 4.13 -0.29
C LEU A 177 2.77 3.63 -0.53
N ASP A 178 3.22 3.68 -1.77
CA ASP A 178 4.62 3.41 -2.14
C ASP A 178 5.33 4.72 -2.43
N GLU A 179 6.29 5.10 -1.57
CA GLU A 179 7.10 6.31 -1.64
C GLU A 179 6.29 7.60 -1.82
N PRO A 180 5.28 7.89 -0.97
CA PRO A 180 4.40 9.05 -1.15
C PRO A 180 5.11 10.39 -0.95
N THR A 181 6.30 10.39 -0.32
CA THR A 181 7.10 11.59 -0.07
C THR A 181 7.97 12.02 -1.25
N ASN A 182 8.10 11.16 -2.27
CA ASN A 182 8.87 11.49 -3.47
C ASN A 182 8.27 12.72 -4.17
N HIS A 183 9.13 13.65 -4.55
CA HIS A 183 8.76 14.91 -5.21
C HIS A 183 7.92 15.88 -4.36
N LEU A 184 7.83 15.67 -3.02
CA LEU A 184 7.21 16.60 -2.10
C LEU A 184 8.27 17.50 -1.45
N ASP A 185 7.91 18.77 -1.27
CA ASP A 185 8.68 19.68 -0.43
C ASP A 185 8.33 19.48 1.06
N ILE A 186 9.12 20.07 1.94
CA ILE A 186 9.00 19.87 3.40
C ILE A 186 7.63 20.32 3.96
N LEU A 187 7.01 21.35 3.37
CA LEU A 187 5.71 21.83 3.83
C LEU A 187 4.61 20.83 3.45
N THR A 188 4.68 20.31 2.24
CA THR A 188 3.75 19.28 1.73
C THR A 188 3.92 17.98 2.53
N ILE A 189 5.16 17.57 2.88
CA ILE A 189 5.41 16.40 3.74
C ILE A 189 4.75 16.60 5.11
N ARG A 190 4.91 17.76 5.75
CA ARG A 190 4.27 18.04 7.05
C ARG A 190 2.75 18.03 6.98
N TRP A 191 2.18 18.52 5.89
CA TRP A 191 0.74 18.40 5.68
C TRP A 191 0.30 16.95 5.57
N LEU A 192 1.03 16.13 4.78
CA LEU A 192 0.75 14.70 4.63
C LEU A 192 0.89 13.95 5.96
N GLU A 193 1.90 14.28 6.78
CA GLU A 193 2.06 13.73 8.14
C GLU A 193 0.83 14.01 9.00
N LYS A 194 0.34 15.26 8.98
CA LYS A 194 -0.86 15.65 9.73
C LYS A 194 -2.10 14.91 9.23
N PHE A 195 -2.27 14.82 7.91
CA PHE A 195 -3.38 14.09 7.29
C PHE A 195 -3.39 12.61 7.71
N LEU A 196 -2.26 11.94 7.55
CA LEU A 196 -2.12 10.52 7.92
C LEU A 196 -2.23 10.30 9.44
N GLY A 197 -1.79 11.26 10.26
CA GLY A 197 -1.95 11.25 11.70
C GLY A 197 -3.41 11.16 12.15
N GLY A 198 -4.32 11.79 11.40
CA GLY A 198 -5.78 11.76 11.62
C GLY A 198 -6.52 10.64 10.88
N TYR A 199 -5.82 9.82 10.11
CA TYR A 199 -6.46 8.79 9.29
C TYR A 199 -6.99 7.62 10.14
N ALA A 200 -8.29 7.36 10.06
CA ALA A 200 -8.97 6.35 10.85
C ALA A 200 -8.90 4.92 10.28
N GLY A 201 -8.55 4.78 9.01
CA GLY A 201 -8.39 3.49 8.34
C GLY A 201 -7.06 2.79 8.66
N CYS A 202 -6.77 1.73 7.93
CA CYS A 202 -5.48 1.04 7.95
C CYS A 202 -4.57 1.64 6.87
N ALA A 203 -3.36 2.06 7.21
CA ALA A 203 -2.38 2.53 6.22
C ALA A 203 -1.13 1.65 6.23
N VAL A 204 -0.64 1.28 5.04
CA VAL A 204 0.68 0.63 4.84
C VAL A 204 1.50 1.54 3.93
N ILE A 205 2.66 1.96 4.42
CA ILE A 205 3.46 3.03 3.83
C ILE A 205 4.90 2.56 3.65
N ILE A 206 5.40 2.62 2.43
CA ILE A 206 6.82 2.49 2.13
C ILE A 206 7.38 3.90 2.00
N SER A 207 8.46 4.21 2.69
CA SER A 207 9.22 5.44 2.48
C SER A 207 10.68 5.28 2.86
N HIS A 208 11.55 6.00 2.18
CA HIS A 208 12.97 6.13 2.54
C HIS A 208 13.20 7.29 3.53
N ASP A 209 12.21 8.13 3.77
CA ASP A 209 12.28 9.19 4.77
C ASP A 209 11.94 8.63 6.17
N GLN A 210 12.99 8.37 6.95
CA GLN A 210 12.87 7.82 8.30
C GLN A 210 12.10 8.77 9.24
N ARG A 211 12.26 10.09 9.09
CA ARG A 211 11.57 11.08 9.94
C ARG A 211 10.08 11.08 9.66
N PHE A 212 9.71 11.01 8.39
CA PHE A 212 8.33 10.86 7.98
C PHE A 212 7.70 9.59 8.57
N LEU A 213 8.40 8.43 8.46
CA LEU A 213 7.91 7.18 9.04
C LEU A 213 7.75 7.29 10.56
N ASP A 214 8.71 7.87 11.28
CA ASP A 214 8.62 8.06 12.74
C ASP A 214 7.43 8.94 13.15
N ASN A 215 7.13 9.98 12.37
CA ASN A 215 6.02 10.89 12.68
C ASN A 215 4.64 10.29 12.37
N VAL A 216 4.56 9.37 11.39
CA VAL A 216 3.28 8.87 10.89
C VAL A 216 2.95 7.48 11.42
N THR A 217 3.92 6.58 11.53
CA THR A 217 3.65 5.16 11.77
C THR A 217 3.48 4.83 13.24
N SER A 218 2.56 3.90 13.53
CA SER A 218 2.35 3.32 14.86
C SER A 218 2.99 1.94 15.01
N HIS A 219 3.30 1.30 13.89
CA HIS A 219 3.91 -0.04 13.81
C HIS A 219 4.89 -0.09 12.64
N THR A 220 5.81 -1.03 12.69
CA THR A 220 6.79 -1.26 11.62
C THR A 220 6.69 -2.70 11.14
N LEU A 221 6.65 -2.88 9.81
CA LEU A 221 6.77 -4.16 9.11
C LEU A 221 8.18 -4.23 8.54
N ASP A 222 9.00 -5.09 9.09
CA ASP A 222 10.38 -5.28 8.63
C ASP A 222 10.48 -6.46 7.68
N VAL A 223 10.92 -6.18 6.45
CA VAL A 223 11.10 -7.18 5.38
C VAL A 223 12.56 -7.58 5.34
N ASP A 224 12.88 -8.65 6.04
CA ASP A 224 14.26 -9.16 6.14
C ASP A 224 14.29 -10.70 6.17
N TYR A 225 15.42 -11.31 5.80
CA TYR A 225 15.64 -12.76 5.78
C TYR A 225 14.53 -13.60 5.14
N GLY A 226 13.87 -13.06 4.12
CA GLY A 226 12.79 -13.78 3.41
C GLY A 226 11.49 -13.90 4.17
N THR A 227 11.26 -13.07 5.19
CA THR A 227 9.99 -12.97 5.92
C THR A 227 9.62 -11.53 6.20
N ILE A 228 8.43 -11.30 6.78
CA ILE A 228 7.96 -9.96 7.19
C ILE A 228 7.54 -10.03 8.64
N THR A 229 8.22 -9.26 9.48
CA THR A 229 7.98 -9.25 10.92
C THR A 229 7.27 -7.96 11.33
N LEU A 230 6.21 -8.09 12.14
CA LEU A 230 5.51 -6.94 12.73
C LEU A 230 6.18 -6.55 14.05
N LEU A 231 6.64 -5.31 14.10
CA LEU A 231 7.23 -4.70 15.29
C LEU A 231 6.31 -3.57 15.81
N SER A 232 6.16 -3.48 17.13
CA SER A 232 5.39 -2.41 17.77
C SER A 232 6.20 -1.12 17.82
N GLY A 233 5.54 0.01 17.54
CA GLY A 233 6.15 1.33 17.55
C GLY A 233 6.55 1.83 16.17
N GLY A 234 6.83 3.15 16.09
CA GLY A 234 7.36 3.79 14.89
C GLY A 234 8.76 3.28 14.53
N TYR A 235 9.24 3.69 13.36
CA TYR A 235 10.49 3.17 12.77
C TYR A 235 11.67 3.15 13.75
N SER A 236 12.01 4.28 14.37
CA SER A 236 13.17 4.37 15.28
C SER A 236 13.02 3.51 16.54
N THR A 237 11.80 3.35 17.07
CA THR A 237 11.52 2.50 18.22
C THR A 237 11.66 1.03 17.87
N ALA A 238 11.11 0.62 16.75
CA ALA A 238 11.16 -0.74 16.24
C ALA A 238 12.61 -1.18 15.94
N MET A 239 13.40 -0.31 15.28
CA MET A 239 14.80 -0.60 14.95
C MET A 239 15.70 -0.74 16.20
N ARG A 240 15.43 0.01 17.28
CA ARG A 240 16.16 -0.16 18.54
C ARG A 240 15.83 -1.50 19.21
N SER A 241 14.58 -1.92 19.17
CA SER A 241 14.14 -3.19 19.75
C SER A 241 14.65 -4.40 18.97
N SER A 242 14.85 -4.29 17.65
CA SER A 242 15.36 -5.38 16.81
C SER A 242 16.85 -5.63 17.02
N VAL A 243 17.62 -4.64 17.47
CA VAL A 243 19.05 -4.78 17.79
C VAL A 243 19.26 -5.62 19.06
N ASP A 244 18.29 -5.61 19.98
CA ASP A 244 18.37 -6.37 21.23
C ASP A 244 17.82 -7.81 21.13
N LEU A 245 17.24 -8.21 19.99
CA LEU A 245 16.81 -9.59 19.77
C LEU A 245 17.99 -10.39 19.24
N PRO A 246 18.31 -11.57 19.83
CA PRO A 246 19.29 -12.47 19.25
C PRO A 246 18.82 -12.87 17.85
N SER A 247 19.72 -12.77 16.86
CA SER A 247 19.44 -13.20 15.49
C SER A 247 18.79 -14.59 15.51
N PRO A 248 17.66 -14.80 14.78
CA PRO A 248 17.12 -16.15 14.67
C PRO A 248 18.23 -17.04 14.12
N LEU A 249 18.56 -18.09 14.87
CA LEU A 249 19.52 -19.10 14.44
C LEU A 249 19.04 -19.61 13.08
N GLY A 250 19.78 -19.32 12.04
CA GLY A 250 19.50 -19.82 10.69
C GLY A 250 19.33 -21.34 10.73
N PRO A 251 18.64 -21.95 9.75
CA PRO A 251 18.35 -23.37 9.77
C PRO A 251 19.67 -24.11 9.95
N MET A 252 19.79 -24.83 11.06
CA MET A 252 20.90 -25.75 11.30
C MET A 252 20.86 -26.78 10.16
N ILE A 253 21.75 -26.60 9.19
CA ILE A 253 22.05 -27.64 8.22
C ILE A 253 22.63 -28.78 9.04
N ALA A 254 21.80 -29.77 9.31
CA ALA A 254 22.25 -31.02 9.91
C ALA A 254 23.20 -31.66 8.91
N THR A 255 24.50 -31.42 9.10
CA THR A 255 25.55 -32.19 8.43
C THR A 255 25.44 -33.62 8.96
N ARG A 256 24.78 -34.47 8.19
CA ARG A 256 24.86 -35.91 8.38
C ARG A 256 26.31 -36.32 8.19
N SER A 257 26.99 -36.60 9.29
CA SER A 257 28.25 -37.33 9.28
C SER A 257 28.03 -38.69 8.59
N PRO A 258 28.85 -39.08 7.63
CA PRO A 258 28.75 -40.42 7.07
C PRO A 258 29.14 -41.41 8.17
N ARG A 259 28.21 -42.32 8.50
CA ARG A 259 28.50 -43.50 9.34
C ARG A 259 29.60 -44.31 8.68
N ARG A 260 30.74 -44.40 9.34
CA ARG A 260 31.76 -45.43 9.05
C ARG A 260 31.11 -46.78 9.35
N THR A 261 30.88 -47.55 8.33
CA THR A 261 30.66 -48.98 8.45
C THR A 261 32.03 -49.65 8.60
N VAL A 262 32.28 -50.14 9.81
CA VAL A 262 33.37 -51.09 10.05
C VAL A 262 32.89 -52.41 9.55
N SER A 263 33.44 -52.96 8.49
CA SER A 263 33.36 -54.36 8.13
C SER A 263 34.68 -55.04 8.45
N ASP A 264 34.67 -55.78 9.56
CA ASP A 264 35.59 -56.84 9.81
C ASP A 264 35.48 -57.92 8.71
N THR A 265 36.55 -58.23 8.07
CA THR A 265 36.75 -59.62 7.58
C THR A 265 38.26 -59.90 7.45
N SER A 266 38.60 -60.89 8.18
CA SER A 266 39.80 -61.68 8.36
C SER A 266 40.52 -62.10 7.08
N VAL A 267 41.84 -62.01 7.17
CA VAL A 267 42.88 -63.00 6.90
C VAL A 267 42.67 -63.94 5.68
N SER A 268 43.56 -63.85 4.72
CA SER A 268 44.22 -65.05 4.20
C SER A 268 45.46 -64.70 3.41
N THR A 269 46.60 -65.20 3.87
CA THR A 269 47.89 -65.34 3.25
C THR A 269 47.88 -66.23 1.99
N ARG A 270 48.64 -65.83 0.93
CA ARG A 270 49.58 -66.76 0.17
C ARG A 270 50.31 -65.99 -0.94
N PHE A 271 51.57 -65.89 -0.80
CA PHE A 271 52.78 -66.34 -1.59
C PHE A 271 52.64 -66.40 -3.13
N TRP A 272 53.47 -65.63 -3.80
CA TRP A 272 54.54 -65.71 -4.80
C TRP A 272 54.35 -66.77 -5.92
N PRO A 273 55.04 -66.62 -7.07
CA PRO A 273 56.26 -65.80 -7.41
C PRO A 273 55.99 -64.62 -8.28
#